data_49cd2919157f37f10da9c07c89799c82
#
_entry.id   49cd2919157f37f10da9c07c89799c82
#
_cell.length_a   1.000
_cell.length_b   1.000
_cell.length_c   1.000
_cell.angle_alpha   90.00
_cell.angle_beta   90.00
_cell.angle_gamma   90.00
#
_symmetry.space_group_name_H-M   'P 1'
#
loop_
_entity.id
_entity.type
_entity.pdbx_description
1 polymer ?
#
loop_
_entity_poly.entity_id
_entity_poly.type
_entity_poly.pdbx_seq_one_letter_code
_entity_poly.pdbx_strand_id
1 'polypeptide(L)'
;GYRANIYGYHNRYQPEAKVFHAGSAASGSRYNVFKVKQSARNNVYLIYKNMPFLQILINLPFLAVGFGIKYLFFLRKGMGSDYCRAFKEGFAVCKTNPAKKTKVKFSFKRIKNYLWIQIQLWFNIVRRMCDF
;
A
#
# COMPACT_ATOMS: atom_id res chain seq x y z
N GLY A 1 4.16 -10.17 3.49
CA GLY A 1 4.23 -8.86 2.95
C GLY A 1 5.58 -8.16 3.06
N TYR A 2 5.59 -6.89 2.69
CA TYR A 2 6.78 -6.05 2.55
C TYR A 2 7.73 -6.11 3.77
N ARG A 3 7.18 -5.91 4.98
CA ARG A 3 7.97 -5.93 6.22
C ARG A 3 8.63 -7.29 6.48
N ALA A 4 7.93 -8.39 6.24
CA ALA A 4 8.50 -9.73 6.38
C ALA A 4 9.72 -9.91 5.48
N ASN A 5 9.61 -9.48 4.20
CA ASN A 5 10.71 -9.56 3.25
C ASN A 5 11.93 -8.71 3.67
N ILE A 6 11.73 -7.52 4.28
CA ILE A 6 12.83 -6.71 4.82
C ILE A 6 13.63 -7.51 5.88
N TYR A 7 12.93 -8.30 6.70
CA TYR A 7 13.55 -9.09 7.76
C TYR A 7 14.05 -10.47 7.28
N GLY A 8 13.96 -10.75 5.96
CA GLY A 8 14.45 -12.00 5.36
C GLY A 8 13.46 -13.17 5.46
N TYR A 9 12.22 -12.92 5.88
CA TYR A 9 11.17 -13.93 5.86
C TYR A 9 10.56 -14.06 4.47
N HIS A 10 10.22 -15.29 4.08
CA HIS A 10 9.56 -15.58 2.81
C HIS A 10 8.06 -15.76 3.01
N ASN A 11 7.26 -15.10 2.16
CA ASN A 11 5.84 -15.34 2.12
C ASN A 11 5.58 -16.55 1.21
N ARG A 12 4.85 -17.54 1.69
CA ARG A 12 4.45 -18.72 0.93
C ARG A 12 2.94 -18.72 0.71
N TYR A 13 2.54 -19.08 -0.47
CA TYR A 13 1.15 -19.37 -0.78
C TYR A 13 0.87 -20.85 -0.44
N GLN A 14 -0.19 -21.09 0.33
CA GLN A 14 -0.66 -22.43 0.69
C GLN A 14 -2.03 -22.65 0.05
N PRO A 15 -2.12 -23.38 -1.09
CA PRO A 15 -3.37 -23.54 -1.84
C PRO A 15 -4.45 -24.28 -1.05
N GLU A 16 -4.03 -25.18 -0.15
CA GLU A 16 -4.94 -26.02 0.66
C GLU A 16 -5.57 -25.25 1.83
N ALA A 17 -5.01 -24.10 2.21
CA ALA A 17 -5.55 -23.25 3.27
C ALA A 17 -6.76 -22.46 2.75
N LYS A 18 -7.93 -23.11 2.75
CA LYS A 18 -9.20 -22.50 2.31
C LYS A 18 -9.83 -21.72 3.46
N VAL A 19 -10.14 -20.47 3.21
CA VAL A 19 -10.85 -19.59 4.16
C VAL A 19 -12.12 -19.08 3.53
N PHE A 20 -13.25 -19.25 4.22
CA PHE A 20 -14.52 -18.65 3.82
C PHE A 20 -14.57 -17.21 4.32
N HIS A 21 -14.63 -16.26 3.40
CA HIS A 21 -14.69 -14.85 3.72
C HIS A 21 -16.09 -14.29 3.38
N ALA A 22 -16.85 -13.91 4.42
CA ALA A 22 -18.11 -13.21 4.25
C ALA A 22 -17.83 -11.76 3.80
N GLY A 23 -17.62 -11.58 2.50
CA GLY A 23 -17.24 -10.31 1.92
C GLY A 23 -18.29 -9.21 2.17
N SER A 24 -17.87 -8.11 2.77
CA SER A 24 -18.70 -6.92 3.02
C SER A 24 -19.87 -7.10 4.00
N ALA A 25 -20.01 -8.24 4.68
CA ALA A 25 -21.12 -8.49 5.63
C ALA A 25 -21.24 -7.39 6.70
N ALA A 26 -20.11 -6.95 7.27
CA ALA A 26 -20.10 -5.94 8.32
C ALA A 26 -20.13 -4.48 7.81
N SER A 27 -19.85 -4.24 6.52
CA SER A 27 -19.67 -2.88 5.98
C SER A 27 -20.58 -2.56 4.80
N GLY A 28 -21.54 -3.43 4.50
CA GLY A 28 -22.52 -3.28 3.42
C GLY A 28 -21.89 -3.42 2.02
N SER A 29 -22.00 -2.41 1.18
CA SER A 29 -21.57 -2.48 -0.21
C SER A 29 -20.06 -2.68 -0.40
N ARG A 30 -19.67 -3.22 -1.56
CA ARG A 30 -18.26 -3.39 -1.96
C ARG A 30 -17.49 -2.07 -1.93
N TYR A 31 -18.12 -0.96 -2.32
CA TYR A 31 -17.57 0.39 -2.30
C TYR A 31 -18.48 1.28 -1.47
N ASN A 32 -17.96 1.86 -0.40
CA ASN A 32 -18.61 2.86 0.42
C ASN A 32 -17.58 3.86 0.93
N VAL A 33 -18.04 5.02 1.41
CA VAL A 33 -17.20 6.12 1.87
C VAL A 33 -16.22 5.67 2.96
N PHE A 34 -16.65 4.82 3.89
CA PHE A 34 -15.79 4.28 4.96
C PHE A 34 -14.60 3.49 4.40
N LYS A 35 -14.86 2.55 3.47
CA LYS A 35 -13.80 1.74 2.84
C LYS A 35 -12.84 2.57 2.00
N VAL A 36 -13.37 3.56 1.27
CA VAL A 36 -12.57 4.49 0.47
C VAL A 36 -11.62 5.28 1.37
N LYS A 37 -12.15 5.85 2.47
CA LYS A 37 -11.36 6.60 3.45
C LYS A 37 -10.28 5.74 4.08
N GLN A 38 -10.63 4.55 4.55
CA GLN A 38 -9.65 3.62 5.12
C GLN A 38 -8.57 3.23 4.13
N SER A 39 -8.95 2.89 2.90
CA SER A 39 -8.00 2.49 1.85
C SER A 39 -7.02 3.63 1.49
N ALA A 40 -7.53 4.83 1.23
CA ALA A 40 -6.70 5.97 0.85
C ALA A 40 -5.71 6.35 1.95
N ARG A 41 -6.20 6.56 3.17
CA ARG A 41 -5.39 6.90 4.35
C ARG A 41 -4.34 5.84 4.65
N ASN A 42 -4.75 4.58 4.69
CA ASN A 42 -3.86 3.49 5.08
C ASN A 42 -2.79 3.21 4.01
N ASN A 43 -3.06 3.40 2.73
CA ASN A 43 -2.04 3.25 1.68
C ASN A 43 -0.88 4.23 1.88
N VAL A 44 -1.15 5.50 2.14
CA VAL A 44 -0.12 6.50 2.45
C VAL A 44 0.66 6.09 3.70
N TYR A 45 -0.04 5.72 4.76
CA TYR A 45 0.59 5.32 6.01
C TYR A 45 1.45 4.05 5.86
N LEU A 46 1.00 3.05 5.10
CA LEU A 46 1.77 1.82 4.88
C LEU A 46 3.06 2.07 4.10
N ILE A 47 3.03 2.95 3.10
CA ILE A 47 4.22 3.36 2.35
C ILE A 47 5.19 4.04 3.30
N TYR A 48 4.75 5.07 4.02
CA TYR A 48 5.57 5.79 4.98
C TYR A 48 6.19 4.87 6.04
N LYS A 49 5.40 3.96 6.59
CA LYS A 49 5.79 3.09 7.71
C LYS A 49 6.84 2.04 7.31
N ASN A 50 6.78 1.54 6.09
CA ASN A 50 7.55 0.37 5.70
C ASN A 50 8.65 0.65 4.69
N MET A 51 8.48 1.64 3.80
CA MET A 51 9.45 1.92 2.74
C MET A 51 10.50 2.94 3.20
N PRO A 52 11.80 2.70 2.96
CA PRO A 52 12.83 3.71 3.11
C PRO A 52 12.60 4.89 2.18
N PHE A 53 13.05 6.07 2.59
CA PHE A 53 12.85 7.31 1.82
C PHE A 53 13.35 7.19 0.38
N LEU A 54 14.55 6.68 0.18
CA LEU A 54 15.12 6.50 -1.16
C LEU A 54 14.25 5.60 -2.04
N GLN A 55 13.68 4.54 -1.48
CA GLN A 55 12.81 3.63 -2.22
C GLN A 55 11.47 4.29 -2.56
N ILE A 56 10.94 5.16 -1.69
CA ILE A 56 9.75 5.98 -2.01
C ILE A 56 10.07 6.89 -3.19
N LEU A 57 11.24 7.55 -3.17
CA LEU A 57 11.65 8.48 -4.23
C LEU A 57 11.78 7.77 -5.59
N ILE A 58 12.44 6.62 -5.64
CA ILE A 58 12.60 5.82 -6.86
C ILE A 58 11.25 5.36 -7.42
N ASN A 59 10.29 5.02 -6.54
CA ASN A 59 8.96 4.57 -6.94
C ASN A 59 7.93 5.70 -7.08
N LEU A 60 8.31 6.96 -6.86
CA LEU A 60 7.38 8.08 -6.87
C LEU A 60 6.54 8.20 -8.14
N PRO A 61 7.08 8.03 -9.36
CA PRO A 61 6.27 8.05 -10.58
C PRO A 61 5.19 6.97 -10.60
N PHE A 62 5.53 5.75 -10.22
CA PHE A 62 4.58 4.63 -10.17
C PHE A 62 3.53 4.82 -9.07
N LEU A 63 3.93 5.38 -7.93
CA LEU A 63 3.00 5.72 -6.86
C LEU A 63 2.03 6.83 -7.30
N ALA A 64 2.53 7.85 -7.99
CA ALA A 64 1.68 8.93 -8.51
C ALA A 64 0.64 8.39 -9.52
N VAL A 65 1.07 7.55 -10.46
CA VAL A 65 0.16 6.89 -11.41
C VAL A 65 -0.85 6.02 -10.68
N GLY A 66 -0.41 5.17 -9.73
CA GLY A 66 -1.29 4.29 -8.98
C GLY A 66 -2.33 5.03 -8.12
N PHE A 67 -1.93 6.12 -7.46
CA PHE A 67 -2.86 6.97 -6.71
C PHE A 67 -3.79 7.76 -7.65
N GLY A 68 -3.28 8.22 -8.80
CA GLY A 68 -4.07 8.90 -9.82
C GLY A 68 -5.16 8.01 -10.40
N ILE A 69 -4.85 6.77 -10.79
CA ILE A 69 -5.83 5.78 -11.27
C ILE A 69 -6.91 5.54 -10.22
N LYS A 70 -6.52 5.35 -8.95
CA LYS A 70 -7.49 5.18 -7.85
C LYS A 70 -8.36 6.40 -7.66
N TYR A 71 -7.80 7.60 -7.76
CA TYR A 71 -8.56 8.84 -7.68
C TYR A 71 -9.60 8.93 -8.79
N LEU A 72 -9.22 8.70 -10.04
CA LEU A 72 -10.13 8.72 -11.19
C LEU A 72 -11.24 7.68 -11.05
N PHE A 73 -10.89 6.48 -10.57
CA PHE A 73 -11.88 5.44 -10.29
C PHE A 73 -12.91 5.89 -9.24
N PHE A 74 -12.46 6.45 -8.12
CA PHE A 74 -13.38 6.91 -7.08
C PHE A 74 -14.11 8.20 -7.45
N LEU A 75 -13.51 9.05 -8.29
CA LEU A 75 -14.20 10.21 -8.88
C LEU A 75 -15.42 9.76 -9.71
N ARG A 76 -15.24 8.75 -10.57
CA ARG A 76 -16.37 8.15 -11.34
C ARG A 76 -17.45 7.52 -10.46
N LYS A 77 -17.11 7.13 -9.23
CA LYS A 77 -18.05 6.58 -8.24
C LYS A 77 -18.68 7.66 -7.34
N GLY A 78 -18.46 8.94 -7.60
CA GLY A 78 -18.94 10.03 -6.76
C GLY A 78 -18.24 10.19 -5.41
N MET A 79 -17.12 9.48 -5.18
CA MET A 79 -16.37 9.47 -3.90
C MET A 79 -14.99 10.12 -4.01
N GLY A 80 -14.75 10.93 -5.04
CA GLY A 80 -13.43 11.55 -5.28
C GLY A 80 -12.99 12.51 -4.17
N SER A 81 -13.93 13.31 -3.65
CA SER A 81 -13.66 14.23 -2.52
C SER A 81 -13.27 13.49 -1.24
N ASP A 82 -13.98 12.40 -0.94
CA ASP A 82 -13.66 11.56 0.23
C ASP A 82 -12.29 10.89 0.09
N TYR A 83 -11.96 10.43 -1.11
CA TYR A 83 -10.64 9.87 -1.40
C TYR A 83 -9.53 10.90 -1.19
N CYS A 84 -9.65 12.12 -1.73
CA CYS A 84 -8.67 13.18 -1.57
C CYS A 84 -8.50 13.62 -0.11
N ARG A 85 -9.62 13.74 0.63
CA ARG A 85 -9.59 14.08 2.06
C ARG A 85 -8.83 13.02 2.84
N ALA A 86 -9.16 11.75 2.65
CA ALA A 86 -8.50 10.65 3.33
C ALA A 86 -7.04 10.46 2.92
N PHE A 87 -6.68 10.77 1.67
CA PHE A 87 -5.30 10.80 1.22
C PHE A 87 -4.48 11.85 2.00
N LYS A 88 -5.02 13.07 2.17
CA LYS A 88 -4.40 14.12 3.01
C LYS A 88 -4.32 13.71 4.48
N GLU A 89 -5.37 13.08 5.02
CA GLU A 89 -5.36 12.52 6.38
C GLU A 89 -4.23 11.48 6.56
N GLY A 90 -3.92 10.70 5.53
CA GLY A 90 -2.79 9.77 5.54
C GLY A 90 -1.46 10.44 5.84
N PHE A 91 -1.19 11.60 5.26
CA PHE A 91 0.01 12.39 5.58
C PHE A 91 -0.04 12.95 7.00
N ALA A 92 -1.20 13.37 7.48
CA ALA A 92 -1.35 13.84 8.87
C ALA A 92 -1.03 12.71 9.86
N VAL A 93 -1.52 11.49 9.61
CA VAL A 93 -1.20 10.31 10.43
C VAL A 93 0.29 10.03 10.45
N CYS A 94 1.00 10.19 9.33
CA CYS A 94 2.46 9.97 9.27
C CYS A 94 3.25 10.91 10.19
N LYS A 95 2.70 12.07 10.55
CA LYS A 95 3.34 13.05 11.45
C LYS A 95 3.16 12.72 12.93
N THR A 96 2.27 11.79 13.27
CA THR A 96 1.98 11.42 14.66
C THR A 96 3.14 10.66 15.32
N ASN A 97 3.26 10.77 16.65
CA ASN A 97 4.27 10.06 17.42
C ASN A 97 4.17 8.52 17.29
N PRO A 98 2.98 7.89 17.35
CA PRO A 98 2.86 6.45 17.12
C PRO A 98 3.34 6.01 15.74
N ALA A 99 3.06 6.80 14.70
CA ALA A 99 3.52 6.50 13.33
C ALA A 99 5.04 6.53 13.23
N LYS A 100 5.68 7.54 13.81
CA LYS A 100 7.15 7.69 13.83
C LYS A 100 7.83 6.54 14.59
N LYS A 101 7.31 6.17 15.76
CA LYS A 101 7.84 5.06 16.59
C LYS A 101 7.77 3.70 15.88
N THR A 102 6.72 3.48 15.08
CA THR A 102 6.50 2.19 14.39
C THR A 102 7.09 2.12 12.99
N LYS A 103 7.71 3.21 12.50
CA LYS A 103 8.38 3.24 11.20
C LYS A 103 9.57 2.27 11.18
N VAL A 104 9.68 1.50 10.11
CA VAL A 104 10.84 0.62 9.91
C VAL A 104 12.07 1.47 9.66
N LYS A 105 13.08 1.32 10.53
CA LYS A 105 14.36 1.99 10.36
C LYS A 105 15.16 1.31 9.25
N PHE A 106 15.73 2.10 8.37
CA PHE A 106 16.64 1.59 7.34
C PHE A 106 17.87 0.97 8.00
N SER A 107 18.36 -0.13 7.43
CA SER A 107 19.57 -0.79 7.88
C SER A 107 20.38 -1.29 6.69
N PHE A 108 21.64 -0.89 6.59
CA PHE A 108 22.58 -1.37 5.56
C PHE A 108 22.76 -2.89 5.59
N LYS A 109 22.66 -3.53 6.77
CA LYS A 109 22.71 -4.99 6.90
C LYS A 109 21.65 -5.72 6.07
N ARG A 110 20.56 -5.01 5.71
CA ARG A 110 19.43 -5.55 4.93
C ARG A 110 19.36 -5.02 3.50
N ILE A 111 20.44 -4.43 3.00
CA ILE A 111 20.47 -3.81 1.67
C ILE A 111 20.06 -4.80 0.57
N LYS A 112 20.53 -6.06 0.65
CA LYS A 112 20.15 -7.13 -0.29
C LYS A 112 18.64 -7.34 -0.33
N ASN A 113 17.96 -7.32 0.82
CA ASN A 113 16.51 -7.49 0.91
C ASN A 113 15.77 -6.30 0.32
N TYR A 114 16.26 -5.07 0.53
CA TYR A 114 15.68 -3.88 -0.10
C TYR A 114 15.82 -3.90 -1.62
N LEU A 115 16.98 -4.29 -2.14
CA LEU A 115 17.20 -4.42 -3.58
C LEU A 115 16.29 -5.50 -4.18
N TRP A 116 16.20 -6.65 -3.55
CA TRP A 116 15.30 -7.72 -3.97
C TRP A 116 13.84 -7.28 -4.01
N ILE A 117 13.37 -6.59 -2.96
CA ILE A 117 12.03 -6.02 -2.92
C ILE A 117 11.82 -5.02 -4.07
N GLN A 118 12.83 -4.18 -4.37
CA GLN A 118 12.73 -3.21 -5.45
C GLN A 118 12.55 -3.89 -6.81
N ILE A 119 13.34 -4.92 -7.08
CA ILE A 119 13.22 -5.73 -8.31
C ILE A 119 11.81 -6.35 -8.40
N GLN A 120 11.33 -6.94 -7.30
CA GLN A 120 9.99 -7.52 -7.26
C GLN A 120 8.88 -6.48 -7.48
N LEU A 121 9.02 -5.27 -6.93
CA LEU A 121 8.05 -4.20 -7.17
C LEU A 121 7.93 -3.86 -8.65
N TRP A 122 9.06 -3.69 -9.33
CA TRP A 122 9.07 -3.38 -10.78
C TRP A 122 8.57 -4.56 -11.61
N PHE A 123 9.02 -5.77 -11.31
CA PHE A 123 8.54 -6.96 -11.99
C PHE A 123 7.02 -7.14 -11.87
N ASN A 124 6.46 -6.88 -10.68
CA ASN A 124 5.01 -6.94 -10.47
C ASN A 124 4.24 -5.86 -11.22
N ILE A 125 4.85 -4.69 -11.49
CA ILE A 125 4.23 -3.66 -12.34
C ILE A 125 4.12 -4.18 -13.77
N VAL A 126 5.24 -4.68 -14.32
CA VAL A 126 5.28 -5.24 -15.69
C VAL A 126 4.28 -6.40 -15.82
N ARG A 127 4.30 -7.35 -14.89
CA ARG A 127 3.37 -8.48 -14.89
C ARG A 127 1.92 -8.03 -14.93
N ARG A 128 1.54 -7.05 -14.11
CA ARG A 128 0.16 -6.52 -14.10
C ARG A 128 -0.22 -5.81 -15.39
N MET A 129 0.74 -5.25 -16.12
CA MET A 129 0.48 -4.65 -17.44
C MET A 129 0.28 -5.72 -18.53
N CYS A 130 0.90 -6.90 -18.37
CA CYS A 130 0.75 -8.02 -19.29
C CYS A 130 -0.51 -8.87 -19.01
N ASP A 131 -1.05 -8.84 -17.78
CA ASP A 131 -2.26 -9.58 -17.39
C ASP A 131 -3.57 -8.83 -17.78
N PHE A 132 -3.48 -7.73 -18.52
CA PHE A 132 -4.56 -7.00 -19.15
C PHE A 132 -4.59 -7.25 -20.66
#